data_2e8f389a75b8fc6b2622bd9fe48f5db8
#
_entry.id   2e8f389a75b8fc6b2622bd9fe48f5db8
#
_cell.length_a   1.000
_cell.length_b   1.000
_cell.length_c   1.000
_cell.angle_alpha   90.00
_cell.angle_beta   90.00
_cell.angle_gamma   90.00
#
_symmetry.space_group_name_H-M   'P 1'
#
loop_
_entity.id
_entity.type
_entity.pdbx_description
1 polymer ?
#
loop_
_entity_poly.entity_id
_entity_poly.type
_entity_poly.pdbx_seq_one_letter_code
_entity_poly.pdbx_strand_id
1 'polypeptide(L)'
;MRYAILSDIHGNLEALHAVLAHADSRAEAVLVLGDIVGYGADPQACLERVAERADAVVAGNHEHGVVGMLDLGWFNDRARMALEWTRGQLDDDHLAWLRTRPLTVEIDDATLVHASPDQPAEWDYLLSAEDGFDVFGAFATRLCFVGHSHRPAAWSVGSSGRAHEPGTHEIDLEAGRRYVINVGSVGQPRDRDSRASYALWDLDARRVTIERVPYDRVTAGRKILSADLPRFLADRLMIGA
;
A
#
# COMPACT_ATOMS: atom_id res chain seq x y z
N MET A 1 -17.05 -13.78 1.53
CA MET A 1 -16.03 -12.99 2.27
C MET A 1 -15.37 -12.01 1.32
N ARG A 2 -15.31 -10.71 1.70
CA ARG A 2 -14.68 -9.66 0.88
C ARG A 2 -13.70 -8.88 1.74
N TYR A 3 -12.51 -8.65 1.20
CA TYR A 3 -11.43 -7.91 1.83
C TYR A 3 -11.20 -6.57 1.13
N ALA A 4 -11.06 -5.48 1.89
CA ALA A 4 -10.49 -4.23 1.40
C ALA A 4 -8.98 -4.26 1.67
N ILE A 5 -8.16 -4.15 0.63
CA ILE A 5 -6.70 -4.23 0.73
C ILE A 5 -6.12 -2.86 0.39
N LEU A 6 -5.55 -2.21 1.41
CA LEU A 6 -5.00 -0.87 1.38
C LEU A 6 -3.47 -0.91 1.40
N SER A 7 -2.82 0.05 0.76
CA SER A 7 -1.37 0.23 0.81
C SER A 7 -1.00 1.71 0.70
N ASP A 8 0.20 2.07 1.15
CA ASP A 8 0.80 3.38 0.87
C ASP A 8 -0.12 4.54 1.28
N ILE A 9 -0.54 4.53 2.56
CA ILE A 9 -1.44 5.52 3.17
C ILE A 9 -0.71 6.85 3.39
N HIS A 10 0.56 6.75 3.80
CA HIS A 10 1.46 7.89 3.89
C HIS A 10 0.92 9.09 4.65
N GLY A 11 0.40 8.89 5.86
CA GLY A 11 -0.06 9.98 6.70
C GLY A 11 -1.14 10.88 6.08
N ASN A 12 -1.88 10.39 5.08
CA ASN A 12 -2.95 11.10 4.39
C ASN A 12 -4.31 10.68 4.97
N LEU A 13 -4.71 11.34 6.04
CA LEU A 13 -5.93 11.02 6.78
C LEU A 13 -7.20 11.22 5.96
N GLU A 14 -7.24 12.24 5.10
CA GLU A 14 -8.37 12.52 4.23
C GLU A 14 -8.61 11.35 3.25
N ALA A 15 -7.54 10.83 2.67
CA ALA A 15 -7.62 9.68 1.77
C ALA A 15 -8.00 8.40 2.51
N LEU A 16 -7.39 8.14 3.67
CA LEU A 16 -7.71 6.98 4.51
C LEU A 16 -9.18 6.97 4.93
N HIS A 17 -9.71 8.10 5.42
CA HIS A 17 -11.12 8.21 5.81
C HIS A 17 -12.05 7.97 4.62
N ALA A 18 -11.75 8.54 3.46
CA ALA A 18 -12.57 8.34 2.27
C ALA A 18 -12.60 6.87 1.83
N VAL A 19 -11.43 6.20 1.84
CA VAL A 19 -11.32 4.77 1.48
C VAL A 19 -12.04 3.89 2.49
N LEU A 20 -11.85 4.08 3.80
CA LEU A 20 -12.52 3.29 4.82
C LEU A 20 -14.04 3.45 4.74
N ALA A 21 -14.55 4.68 4.59
CA ALA A 21 -15.99 4.92 4.42
C ALA A 21 -16.54 4.26 3.14
N HIS A 22 -15.77 4.24 2.05
CA HIS A 22 -16.15 3.56 0.81
C HIS A 22 -16.14 2.03 0.97
N ALA A 23 -15.20 1.48 1.74
CA ALA A 23 -15.06 0.05 2.00
C ALA A 23 -16.10 -0.50 2.99
N ASP A 24 -16.58 0.30 3.96
CA ASP A 24 -17.47 -0.14 5.07
C ASP A 24 -18.69 -0.95 4.63
N SER A 25 -19.27 -0.64 3.47
CA SER A 25 -20.44 -1.38 2.94
C SER A 25 -20.06 -2.45 1.91
N ARG A 26 -18.78 -2.62 1.60
CA ARG A 26 -18.29 -3.45 0.50
C ARG A 26 -17.41 -4.60 0.95
N ALA A 27 -16.74 -4.45 2.10
CA ALA A 27 -15.81 -5.44 2.64
C ALA A 27 -16.17 -5.79 4.09
N GLU A 28 -15.86 -7.01 4.48
CA GLU A 28 -16.03 -7.53 5.85
C GLU A 28 -14.76 -7.39 6.67
N ALA A 29 -13.59 -7.23 6.03
CA ALA A 29 -12.31 -7.06 6.71
C ALA A 29 -11.37 -6.12 5.92
N VAL A 30 -10.42 -5.51 6.63
CA VAL A 30 -9.44 -4.56 6.08
C VAL A 30 -8.03 -5.10 6.28
N LEU A 31 -7.26 -5.17 5.20
CA LEU A 31 -5.87 -5.60 5.19
C LEU A 31 -4.99 -4.43 4.75
N VAL A 32 -3.85 -4.21 5.40
CA VAL A 32 -2.96 -3.08 5.10
C VAL A 32 -1.56 -3.57 4.77
N LEU A 33 -1.07 -3.19 3.59
CA LEU A 33 0.22 -3.62 3.06
C LEU A 33 1.39 -2.70 3.44
N GLY A 34 1.27 -1.93 4.51
CA GLY A 34 2.35 -1.04 4.97
C GLY A 34 2.34 0.36 4.37
N ASP A 35 3.40 1.11 4.68
CA ASP A 35 3.56 2.52 4.37
C ASP A 35 2.37 3.36 4.85
N ILE A 36 2.00 3.14 6.12
CA ILE A 36 0.95 3.91 6.80
C ILE A 36 1.42 5.34 7.04
N VAL A 37 2.72 5.50 7.32
CA VAL A 37 3.36 6.75 7.71
C VAL A 37 4.29 7.31 6.62
N GLY A 38 4.83 8.50 6.86
CA GLY A 38 5.71 9.21 5.92
C GLY A 38 4.92 10.06 4.92
N TYR A 39 5.58 11.03 4.31
CA TYR A 39 5.09 12.01 3.34
C TYR A 39 3.97 12.94 3.81
N GLY A 40 2.87 12.42 4.32
CA GLY A 40 1.71 13.21 4.74
C GLY A 40 1.81 13.72 6.17
N ALA A 41 0.87 14.58 6.54
CA ALA A 41 0.95 15.39 7.76
C ALA A 41 0.19 14.80 8.97
N ASP A 42 -0.50 13.67 8.82
CA ASP A 42 -1.28 13.05 9.89
C ASP A 42 -0.81 11.61 10.22
N PRO A 43 0.51 11.36 10.48
CA PRO A 43 1.00 10.00 10.66
C PRO A 43 0.41 9.29 11.86
N GLN A 44 0.28 9.98 13.01
CA GLN A 44 -0.30 9.43 14.23
C GLN A 44 -1.77 9.03 14.01
N ALA A 45 -2.59 9.94 13.50
CA ALA A 45 -4.01 9.67 13.30
C ALA A 45 -4.26 8.55 12.27
N CYS A 46 -3.43 8.45 11.23
CA CYS A 46 -3.50 7.33 10.28
C CYS A 46 -3.14 6.01 10.95
N LEU A 47 -2.09 6.00 11.78
CA LEU A 47 -1.64 4.81 12.48
C LEU A 47 -2.70 4.31 13.48
N GLU A 48 -3.25 5.21 14.30
CA GLU A 48 -4.33 4.90 15.26
C GLU A 48 -5.57 4.34 14.52
N ARG A 49 -5.94 4.95 13.38
CA ARG A 49 -7.07 4.50 12.58
C ARG A 49 -6.85 3.13 11.94
N VAL A 50 -5.64 2.86 11.47
CA VAL A 50 -5.28 1.53 10.96
C VAL A 50 -5.26 0.51 12.08
N ALA A 51 -4.68 0.82 13.24
CA ALA A 51 -4.66 -0.09 14.38
C ALA A 51 -6.06 -0.46 14.90
N GLU A 52 -7.02 0.47 14.79
CA GLU A 52 -8.43 0.24 15.15
C GLU A 52 -9.19 -0.62 14.12
N ARG A 53 -8.85 -0.49 12.82
CA ARG A 53 -9.71 -0.98 11.73
C ARG A 53 -9.16 -2.16 10.94
N ALA A 54 -7.83 -2.36 10.95
CA ALA A 54 -7.21 -3.39 10.14
C ALA A 54 -7.15 -4.74 10.86
N ASP A 55 -7.55 -5.79 10.15
CA ASP A 55 -7.49 -7.18 10.63
C ASP A 55 -6.08 -7.75 10.48
N ALA A 56 -5.30 -7.25 9.50
CA ALA A 56 -3.89 -7.57 9.34
C ALA A 56 -3.12 -6.39 8.76
N VAL A 57 -1.87 -6.25 9.20
CA VAL A 57 -0.95 -5.18 8.77
C VAL A 57 0.45 -5.75 8.58
N VAL A 58 1.06 -5.52 7.42
CA VAL A 58 2.49 -5.76 7.22
C VAL A 58 3.26 -4.44 7.26
N ALA A 59 4.57 -4.50 7.53
CA ALA A 59 5.43 -3.33 7.50
C ALA A 59 5.80 -2.93 6.07
N GLY A 60 5.89 -1.62 5.81
CA GLY A 60 6.54 -1.05 4.65
C GLY A 60 7.93 -0.49 4.98
N ASN A 61 8.65 -0.02 3.96
CA ASN A 61 9.97 0.57 4.15
C ASN A 61 9.91 1.89 4.95
N HIS A 62 8.82 2.63 4.88
CA HIS A 62 8.63 3.84 5.67
C HIS A 62 8.49 3.54 7.15
N GLU A 63 7.77 2.50 7.55
CA GLU A 63 7.75 2.04 8.95
C GLU A 63 9.16 1.70 9.42
N HIS A 64 9.92 0.88 8.65
CA HIS A 64 11.29 0.51 9.01
C HIS A 64 12.24 1.72 9.09
N GLY A 65 12.08 2.70 8.19
CA GLY A 65 12.82 3.96 8.23
C GLY A 65 12.53 4.77 9.50
N VAL A 66 11.26 4.95 9.84
CA VAL A 66 10.83 5.71 11.03
C VAL A 66 11.34 5.08 12.33
N VAL A 67 11.29 3.75 12.45
CA VAL A 67 11.73 3.06 13.67
C VAL A 67 13.24 2.78 13.70
N GLY A 68 13.99 3.13 12.64
CA GLY A 68 15.45 2.98 12.57
C GLY A 68 15.92 1.54 12.26
N MET A 69 15.07 0.72 11.67
CA MET A 69 15.42 -0.63 11.16
C MET A 69 15.97 -0.58 9.73
N LEU A 70 15.70 0.51 9.00
CA LEU A 70 16.24 0.82 7.67
C LEU A 70 16.97 2.16 7.74
N ASP A 71 18.19 2.22 7.17
CA ASP A 71 18.97 3.45 7.11
C ASP A 71 18.27 4.50 6.23
N LEU A 72 18.09 5.70 6.76
CA LEU A 72 17.46 6.81 6.04
C LEU A 72 18.27 7.26 4.81
N GLY A 73 19.53 6.89 4.70
CA GLY A 73 20.36 7.09 3.51
C GLY A 73 19.88 6.36 2.25
N TRP A 74 19.03 5.35 2.39
CA TRP A 74 18.37 4.67 1.27
C TRP A 74 17.26 5.49 0.62
N PHE A 75 16.73 6.47 1.34
CA PHE A 75 15.64 7.31 0.86
C PHE A 75 16.18 8.53 0.12
N ASN A 76 15.44 8.98 -0.90
CA ASN A 76 15.70 10.29 -1.49
C ASN A 76 15.47 11.41 -0.45
N ASP A 77 16.06 12.59 -0.67
CA ASP A 77 16.05 13.70 0.29
C ASP A 77 14.65 14.07 0.78
N ARG A 78 13.63 14.06 -0.09
CA ARG A 78 12.25 14.43 0.27
C ARG A 78 11.60 13.38 1.17
N ALA A 79 11.84 12.09 0.89
CA ALA A 79 11.35 11.00 1.71
C ALA A 79 12.05 11.00 3.08
N ARG A 80 13.38 11.18 3.10
CA ARG A 80 14.16 11.29 4.33
C ARG A 80 13.66 12.42 5.21
N MET A 81 13.51 13.64 4.69
CA MET A 81 12.98 14.77 5.45
C MET A 81 11.59 14.48 6.03
N ALA A 82 10.72 13.84 5.24
CA ALA A 82 9.39 13.47 5.72
C ALA A 82 9.43 12.39 6.80
N LEU A 83 10.34 11.41 6.71
CA LEU A 83 10.51 10.36 7.74
C LEU A 83 11.10 10.91 9.04
N GLU A 84 12.10 11.80 8.96
CA GLU A 84 12.66 12.50 10.13
C GLU A 84 11.57 13.31 10.84
N TRP A 85 10.77 14.06 10.09
CA TRP A 85 9.62 14.80 10.63
C TRP A 85 8.57 13.84 11.25
N THR A 86 8.19 12.80 10.54
CA THR A 86 7.21 11.79 10.98
C THR A 86 7.61 11.16 12.30
N ARG A 87 8.89 10.80 12.46
CA ARG A 87 9.43 10.23 13.72
C ARG A 87 9.20 11.16 14.91
N GLY A 88 9.29 12.47 14.71
CA GLY A 88 9.03 13.47 15.75
C GLY A 88 7.53 13.65 16.09
N GLN A 89 6.62 13.11 15.30
CA GLN A 89 5.18 13.15 15.52
C GLN A 89 4.63 11.90 16.24
N LEU A 90 5.44 10.86 16.40
CA LEU A 90 5.04 9.57 16.98
C LEU A 90 5.64 9.40 18.36
N ASP A 91 4.86 8.89 19.29
CA ASP A 91 5.34 8.50 20.62
C ASP A 91 5.96 7.09 20.63
N ASP A 92 6.45 6.68 21.80
CA ASP A 92 7.14 5.39 21.98
C ASP A 92 6.19 4.19 21.73
N ASP A 93 4.90 4.31 22.06
CA ASP A 93 3.92 3.24 21.86
C ASP A 93 3.65 3.04 20.35
N HIS A 94 3.51 4.13 19.61
CA HIS A 94 3.40 4.09 18.14
C HIS A 94 4.64 3.46 17.50
N LEU A 95 5.84 3.89 17.91
CA LEU A 95 7.10 3.34 17.40
C LEU A 95 7.26 1.85 17.74
N ALA A 96 6.85 1.44 18.95
CA ALA A 96 6.87 0.03 19.36
C ALA A 96 5.90 -0.81 18.54
N TRP A 97 4.70 -0.29 18.29
CA TRP A 97 3.70 -0.97 17.45
C TRP A 97 4.22 -1.18 16.03
N LEU A 98 4.82 -0.17 15.40
CA LEU A 98 5.41 -0.27 14.06
C LEU A 98 6.53 -1.32 14.00
N ARG A 99 7.41 -1.39 15.00
CA ARG A 99 8.52 -2.37 15.06
C ARG A 99 8.04 -3.83 15.06
N THR A 100 6.82 -4.08 15.51
CA THR A 100 6.28 -5.45 15.61
C THR A 100 5.51 -5.90 14.38
N ARG A 101 5.38 -5.05 13.36
CA ARG A 101 4.68 -5.47 12.13
C ARG A 101 5.54 -6.45 11.34
N PRO A 102 4.97 -7.59 10.91
CA PRO A 102 5.69 -8.54 10.08
C PRO A 102 5.93 -8.00 8.68
N LEU A 103 6.90 -8.54 7.96
CA LEU A 103 7.12 -8.22 6.54
C LEU A 103 6.10 -8.91 5.62
N THR A 104 5.62 -10.08 6.04
CA THR A 104 4.65 -10.88 5.26
C THR A 104 3.59 -11.48 6.17
N VAL A 105 2.37 -11.61 5.66
CA VAL A 105 1.26 -12.33 6.29
C VAL A 105 0.55 -13.17 5.23
N GLU A 106 0.13 -14.37 5.57
CA GLU A 106 -0.75 -15.18 4.73
C GLU A 106 -2.16 -15.20 5.30
N ILE A 107 -3.14 -14.91 4.46
CA ILE A 107 -4.57 -14.94 4.79
C ILE A 107 -5.31 -15.66 3.67
N ASP A 108 -6.11 -16.67 3.99
CA ASP A 108 -6.76 -17.54 3.01
C ASP A 108 -5.73 -18.09 2.00
N ASP A 109 -5.90 -17.79 0.72
CA ASP A 109 -4.98 -18.20 -0.35
C ASP A 109 -4.22 -16.99 -0.94
N ALA A 110 -3.84 -16.04 -0.06
CA ALA A 110 -3.12 -14.84 -0.43
C ALA A 110 -1.93 -14.55 0.50
N THR A 111 -0.80 -14.17 -0.08
CA THR A 111 0.35 -13.57 0.59
C THR A 111 0.23 -12.06 0.53
N LEU A 112 0.39 -11.38 1.66
CA LEU A 112 0.44 -9.93 1.81
C LEU A 112 1.88 -9.53 2.05
N VAL A 113 2.39 -8.60 1.25
CA VAL A 113 3.74 -8.04 1.40
C VAL A 113 3.74 -6.61 0.86
N HIS A 114 4.58 -5.72 1.41
CA HIS A 114 4.59 -4.33 0.97
C HIS A 114 5.18 -4.17 -0.44
N ALA A 115 6.37 -4.69 -0.68
CA ALA A 115 7.12 -4.56 -1.93
C ALA A 115 7.18 -5.89 -2.69
N SER A 116 8.35 -6.47 -2.85
CA SER A 116 8.52 -7.79 -3.48
C SER A 116 8.32 -8.93 -2.47
N PRO A 117 7.66 -10.05 -2.83
CA PRO A 117 7.68 -11.25 -1.99
C PRO A 117 9.04 -11.96 -1.99
N ASP A 118 9.91 -11.67 -2.96
CA ASP A 118 11.31 -12.12 -2.95
C ASP A 118 12.13 -11.14 -2.11
N GLN A 119 12.78 -11.64 -1.06
CA GLN A 119 13.56 -10.86 -0.11
C GLN A 119 12.81 -9.59 0.39
N PRO A 120 11.68 -9.71 1.10
CA PRO A 120 10.80 -8.58 1.42
C PRO A 120 11.47 -7.39 2.14
N ALA A 121 12.59 -7.62 2.82
CA ALA A 121 13.36 -6.59 3.52
C ALA A 121 14.27 -5.74 2.61
N GLU A 122 14.44 -6.11 1.33
CA GLU A 122 15.22 -5.35 0.34
C GLU A 122 14.37 -4.27 -0.36
N TRP A 123 13.05 -4.33 -0.24
CA TRP A 123 12.10 -3.33 -0.74
C TRP A 123 12.15 -3.12 -2.26
N ASP A 124 12.41 -4.18 -3.02
CA ASP A 124 12.49 -4.12 -4.48
C ASP A 124 11.16 -3.73 -5.12
N TYR A 125 11.22 -2.82 -6.08
CA TYR A 125 10.06 -2.38 -6.84
C TYR A 125 9.63 -3.41 -7.89
N LEU A 126 8.34 -3.61 -8.04
CA LEU A 126 7.76 -4.32 -9.17
C LEU A 126 7.15 -3.28 -10.12
N LEU A 127 7.89 -2.91 -11.19
CA LEU A 127 7.53 -1.83 -12.12
C LEU A 127 7.22 -2.31 -13.53
N SER A 128 7.70 -3.50 -13.89
CA SER A 128 7.55 -4.08 -15.23
C SER A 128 6.90 -5.46 -15.16
N ALA A 129 6.53 -5.97 -16.34
CA ALA A 129 6.07 -7.34 -16.47
C ALA A 129 7.14 -8.36 -16.04
N GLU A 130 8.40 -8.10 -16.37
CA GLU A 130 9.55 -8.94 -16.01
C GLU A 130 9.66 -9.05 -14.48
N ASP A 131 9.70 -7.91 -13.76
CA ASP A 131 9.74 -7.90 -12.29
C ASP A 131 8.57 -8.68 -11.68
N GLY A 132 7.34 -8.47 -12.20
CA GLY A 132 6.15 -9.14 -11.72
C GLY A 132 6.12 -10.64 -11.98
N PHE A 133 6.79 -11.13 -13.05
CA PHE A 133 6.88 -12.55 -13.35
C PHE A 133 7.97 -13.27 -12.57
N ASP A 134 9.08 -12.62 -12.30
CA ASP A 134 10.24 -13.22 -11.61
C ASP A 134 9.92 -13.62 -10.17
N VAL A 135 8.96 -12.93 -9.53
CA VAL A 135 8.63 -13.18 -8.12
C VAL A 135 7.67 -14.35 -7.87
N PHE A 136 7.12 -15.00 -8.90
CA PHE A 136 6.18 -16.12 -8.69
C PHE A 136 6.79 -17.35 -8.01
N GLY A 137 8.11 -17.46 -7.95
CA GLY A 137 8.84 -18.49 -7.19
C GLY A 137 8.95 -18.20 -5.71
N ALA A 138 8.70 -16.97 -5.27
CA ALA A 138 8.98 -16.49 -3.92
C ALA A 138 7.82 -16.66 -2.92
N PHE A 139 6.63 -17.03 -3.35
CA PHE A 139 5.46 -17.28 -2.50
C PHE A 139 4.71 -18.53 -2.93
N ALA A 140 3.93 -19.15 -2.03
CA ALA A 140 3.25 -20.43 -2.31
C ALA A 140 1.74 -20.28 -2.61
N THR A 141 1.11 -19.23 -2.08
CA THR A 141 -0.32 -18.94 -2.22
C THR A 141 -0.70 -18.66 -3.67
N ARG A 142 -2.00 -18.66 -3.95
CA ARG A 142 -2.52 -18.34 -5.28
C ARG A 142 -2.39 -16.86 -5.63
N LEU A 143 -2.55 -15.98 -4.64
CA LEU A 143 -2.46 -14.53 -4.77
C LEU A 143 -1.27 -14.00 -3.98
N CYS A 144 -0.67 -12.91 -4.49
CA CYS A 144 0.23 -12.06 -3.74
C CYS A 144 -0.22 -10.61 -3.94
N PHE A 145 -0.54 -9.91 -2.85
CA PHE A 145 -0.87 -8.49 -2.89
C PHE A 145 0.32 -7.65 -2.48
N VAL A 146 0.61 -6.63 -3.28
CA VAL A 146 1.75 -5.71 -3.09
C VAL A 146 1.32 -4.25 -3.24
N GLY A 147 2.17 -3.32 -2.78
CA GLY A 147 2.04 -1.87 -2.93
C GLY A 147 3.33 -1.23 -3.43
N HIS A 148 3.91 -0.32 -2.64
CA HIS A 148 5.24 0.30 -2.79
C HIS A 148 5.45 1.17 -4.03
N SER A 149 5.04 0.72 -5.22
CA SER A 149 5.16 1.52 -6.45
C SER A 149 4.11 2.63 -6.56
N HIS A 150 3.04 2.56 -5.76
CA HIS A 150 1.86 3.42 -5.80
C HIS A 150 1.10 3.37 -7.15
N ARG A 151 1.31 2.34 -7.94
CA ARG A 151 0.70 2.16 -9.26
C ARG A 151 0.01 0.81 -9.31
N PRO A 152 -1.30 0.74 -9.50
CA PRO A 152 -1.97 -0.52 -9.70
C PRO A 152 -1.40 -1.27 -10.90
N ALA A 153 -1.12 -2.54 -10.69
CA ALA A 153 -0.64 -3.46 -11.71
C ALA A 153 -1.08 -4.89 -11.39
N ALA A 154 -1.14 -5.75 -12.38
CA ALA A 154 -1.41 -7.15 -12.15
C ALA A 154 -0.65 -8.03 -13.12
N TRP A 155 -0.11 -9.12 -12.61
CA TRP A 155 0.57 -10.14 -13.40
C TRP A 155 0.01 -11.50 -13.03
N SER A 156 -0.08 -12.39 -14.00
CA SER A 156 -0.58 -13.74 -13.75
C SER A 156 0.21 -14.80 -14.53
N VAL A 157 0.34 -15.98 -13.95
CA VAL A 157 0.96 -17.14 -14.55
C VAL A 157 0.02 -18.34 -14.44
N GLY A 158 -0.18 -19.04 -15.57
CA GLY A 158 -0.94 -20.31 -15.59
C GLY A 158 -0.04 -21.53 -15.45
N SER A 159 -0.64 -22.71 -15.39
CA SER A 159 0.07 -24.00 -15.28
C SER A 159 1.04 -24.28 -16.42
N SER A 160 0.85 -23.63 -17.59
CA SER A 160 1.76 -23.69 -18.74
C SER A 160 3.00 -22.80 -18.60
N GLY A 161 3.16 -22.06 -17.49
CA GLY A 161 4.20 -21.07 -17.29
C GLY A 161 4.04 -19.82 -18.16
N ARG A 162 2.94 -19.69 -18.91
CA ARG A 162 2.71 -18.53 -19.77
C ARG A 162 2.26 -17.34 -18.94
N ALA A 163 3.06 -16.29 -18.98
CA ALA A 163 2.80 -15.01 -18.36
C ALA A 163 1.66 -14.25 -19.07
N HIS A 164 0.88 -13.48 -18.31
CA HIS A 164 -0.19 -12.64 -18.81
C HIS A 164 -0.37 -11.43 -17.89
N GLU A 165 -0.60 -10.25 -18.48
CA GLU A 165 -0.99 -9.04 -17.76
C GLU A 165 -2.51 -8.86 -17.85
N PRO A 166 -3.29 -9.27 -16.84
CA PRO A 166 -4.71 -8.96 -16.80
C PRO A 166 -4.89 -7.45 -16.67
N GLY A 167 -6.07 -6.94 -17.05
CA GLY A 167 -6.40 -5.53 -16.81
C GLY A 167 -6.27 -5.15 -15.33
N THR A 168 -6.05 -3.86 -15.06
CA THR A 168 -5.81 -3.36 -13.70
C THR A 168 -7.08 -2.90 -12.97
N HIS A 169 -8.24 -2.91 -13.59
CA HIS A 169 -9.49 -2.45 -12.95
C HIS A 169 -10.30 -3.62 -12.37
N GLU A 170 -10.64 -4.59 -13.19
CA GLU A 170 -11.30 -5.82 -12.76
C GLU A 170 -10.46 -7.03 -13.18
N ILE A 171 -10.12 -7.89 -12.23
CA ILE A 171 -9.27 -9.05 -12.42
C ILE A 171 -10.07 -10.27 -12.02
N ASP A 172 -10.59 -11.01 -13.00
CA ASP A 172 -11.22 -12.30 -12.77
C ASP A 172 -10.15 -13.36 -12.48
N LEU A 173 -10.29 -14.02 -11.35
CA LEU A 173 -9.34 -15.03 -10.88
C LEU A 173 -9.65 -16.39 -11.51
N GLU A 174 -9.00 -16.70 -12.62
CA GLU A 174 -9.17 -17.95 -13.36
C GLU A 174 -8.62 -19.15 -12.60
N ALA A 175 -9.29 -20.30 -12.66
CA ALA A 175 -8.82 -21.53 -12.03
C ALA A 175 -7.44 -21.95 -12.60
N GLY A 176 -6.53 -22.40 -11.72
CA GLY A 176 -5.19 -22.84 -12.12
C GLY A 176 -4.21 -21.72 -12.47
N ARG A 177 -4.57 -20.46 -12.22
CA ARG A 177 -3.66 -19.32 -12.34
C ARG A 177 -3.26 -18.77 -10.96
N ARG A 178 -2.04 -18.24 -10.89
CA ARG A 178 -1.55 -17.44 -9.76
C ARG A 178 -1.41 -15.99 -10.18
N TYR A 179 -1.51 -15.08 -9.22
CA TYR A 179 -1.53 -13.64 -9.48
C TYR A 179 -0.62 -12.89 -8.50
N VAL A 180 0.07 -11.87 -9.01
CA VAL A 180 0.65 -10.77 -8.23
C VAL A 180 -0.14 -9.53 -8.56
N ILE A 181 -0.64 -8.81 -7.55
CA ILE A 181 -1.55 -7.66 -7.74
C ILE A 181 -1.05 -6.50 -6.90
N ASN A 182 -0.64 -5.43 -7.55
CA ASN A 182 -0.35 -4.16 -6.90
C ASN A 182 -1.64 -3.37 -6.73
N VAL A 183 -1.97 -3.02 -5.50
CA VAL A 183 -3.24 -2.35 -5.16
C VAL A 183 -3.19 -0.83 -5.36
N GLY A 184 -2.04 -0.30 -5.73
CA GLY A 184 -1.82 1.14 -5.82
C GLY A 184 -1.64 1.79 -4.46
N SER A 185 -1.97 3.06 -4.31
CA SER A 185 -1.77 3.83 -3.09
C SER A 185 -3.04 4.54 -2.66
N VAL A 186 -3.34 4.46 -1.35
CA VAL A 186 -4.40 5.25 -0.72
C VAL A 186 -4.00 6.72 -0.67
N GLY A 187 -2.81 7.03 -0.13
CA GLY A 187 -2.42 8.39 0.24
C GLY A 187 -1.68 9.18 -0.82
N GLN A 188 -0.99 8.50 -1.77
CA GLN A 188 -0.15 9.18 -2.75
C GLN A 188 -0.06 8.42 -4.09
N PRO A 189 -1.15 8.29 -4.85
CA PRO A 189 -1.14 7.64 -6.18
C PRO A 189 -0.12 8.25 -7.13
N ARG A 190 0.52 7.40 -7.99
CA ARG A 190 1.58 7.81 -8.94
C ARG A 190 1.33 7.35 -10.38
N ASP A 191 0.08 7.10 -10.72
CA ASP A 191 -0.36 6.63 -12.05
C ASP A 191 -1.16 7.68 -12.84
N ARG A 192 -1.06 8.96 -12.42
CA ARG A 192 -1.76 10.13 -12.96
C ARG A 192 -3.27 10.16 -12.66
N ASP A 193 -3.75 9.27 -11.82
CA ASP A 193 -5.07 9.36 -11.22
C ASP A 193 -4.91 9.79 -9.75
N SER A 194 -5.35 11.00 -9.43
CA SER A 194 -5.20 11.57 -8.09
C SER A 194 -6.21 11.06 -7.06
N ARG A 195 -7.11 10.15 -7.44
CA ARG A 195 -8.03 9.48 -6.52
C ARG A 195 -7.27 8.39 -5.74
N ALA A 196 -7.59 8.21 -4.47
CA ALA A 196 -7.06 7.11 -3.67
C ALA A 196 -7.36 5.76 -4.34
N SER A 197 -6.41 4.82 -4.24
CA SER A 197 -6.54 3.47 -4.80
C SER A 197 -6.51 2.43 -3.68
N TYR A 198 -7.38 1.42 -3.76
CA TYR A 198 -7.32 0.21 -2.95
C TYR A 198 -7.91 -0.97 -3.74
N ALA A 199 -7.65 -2.21 -3.31
CA ALA A 199 -8.26 -3.39 -3.92
C ALA A 199 -9.43 -3.91 -3.09
N LEU A 200 -10.50 -4.32 -3.76
CA LEU A 200 -11.59 -5.11 -3.19
C LEU A 200 -11.43 -6.55 -3.70
N TRP A 201 -11.11 -7.47 -2.79
CA TRP A 201 -10.98 -8.90 -3.11
C TRP A 201 -12.23 -9.65 -2.66
N ASP A 202 -13.00 -10.16 -3.61
CA ASP A 202 -14.21 -10.95 -3.40
C ASP A 202 -13.91 -12.44 -3.65
N LEU A 203 -13.90 -13.23 -2.57
CA LEU A 203 -13.61 -14.67 -2.63
C LEU A 203 -14.71 -15.43 -3.36
N ASP A 204 -15.96 -15.06 -3.13
CA ASP A 204 -17.12 -15.76 -3.69
C ASP A 204 -17.25 -15.49 -5.19
N ALA A 205 -17.08 -14.22 -5.59
CA ALA A 205 -17.04 -13.82 -7.00
C ALA A 205 -15.73 -14.23 -7.71
N ARG A 206 -14.69 -14.62 -6.95
CA ARG A 206 -13.33 -14.86 -7.47
C ARG A 206 -12.81 -13.71 -8.30
N ARG A 207 -12.87 -12.51 -7.73
CA ARG A 207 -12.50 -11.27 -8.43
C ARG A 207 -11.74 -10.33 -7.51
N VAL A 208 -10.81 -9.61 -8.09
CA VAL A 208 -10.21 -8.42 -7.48
C VAL A 208 -10.57 -7.20 -8.30
N THR A 209 -11.07 -6.16 -7.65
CA THR A 209 -11.39 -4.87 -8.28
C THR A 209 -10.51 -3.78 -7.67
N ILE A 210 -9.85 -2.99 -8.51
CA ILE A 210 -9.12 -1.81 -8.05
C ILE A 210 -10.10 -0.63 -8.04
N GLU A 211 -10.41 -0.18 -6.85
CA GLU A 211 -11.33 0.92 -6.60
C GLU A 211 -10.61 2.27 -6.57
N ARG A 212 -11.27 3.32 -7.05
CA ARG A 212 -10.76 4.70 -7.09
C ARG A 212 -11.69 5.64 -6.34
N VAL A 213 -11.21 6.19 -5.24
CA VAL A 213 -12.02 6.97 -4.30
C VAL A 213 -11.55 8.43 -4.29
N PRO A 214 -12.43 9.39 -4.65
CA PRO A 214 -12.10 10.80 -4.50
C PRO A 214 -12.00 11.18 -3.02
N TYR A 215 -11.07 12.07 -2.68
CA TYR A 215 -10.89 12.60 -1.34
C TYR A 215 -10.51 14.09 -1.35
N ASP A 216 -10.49 14.76 -0.21
CA ASP A 216 -10.12 16.18 -0.11
C ASP A 216 -8.59 16.38 -0.18
N ARG A 217 -8.06 16.37 -1.40
CA ARG A 217 -6.64 16.61 -1.71
C ARG A 217 -6.18 18.01 -1.31
N VAL A 218 -7.09 18.98 -1.35
CA VAL A 218 -6.77 20.36 -1.01
C VAL A 218 -6.46 20.49 0.48
N THR A 219 -7.27 19.87 1.33
CA THR A 219 -7.01 19.83 2.78
C THR A 219 -5.74 19.04 3.09
N ALA A 220 -5.56 17.85 2.51
CA ALA A 220 -4.35 17.06 2.69
C ALA A 220 -3.08 17.83 2.28
N GLY A 221 -3.08 18.46 1.09
CA GLY A 221 -1.97 19.27 0.62
C GLY A 221 -1.69 20.50 1.49
N ARG A 222 -2.73 21.17 2.00
CA ARG A 222 -2.59 22.31 2.92
C ARG A 222 -1.95 21.90 4.24
N LYS A 223 -2.31 20.76 4.80
CA LYS A 223 -1.70 20.20 6.03
C LYS A 223 -0.20 19.93 5.83
N ILE A 224 0.19 19.32 4.69
CA ILE A 224 1.59 19.09 4.33
C ILE A 224 2.38 20.41 4.35
N LEU A 225 1.85 21.46 3.72
CA LEU A 225 2.49 22.78 3.69
C LEU A 225 2.54 23.44 5.08
N SER A 226 1.51 23.27 5.91
CA SER A 226 1.45 23.81 7.27
C SER A 226 2.41 23.09 8.24
N ALA A 227 2.82 21.88 7.91
CA ALA A 227 3.80 21.08 8.66
C ALA A 227 5.25 21.34 8.20
N ASP A 228 5.47 22.33 7.33
CA ASP A 228 6.77 22.65 6.71
C ASP A 228 7.43 21.47 5.99
N LEU A 229 6.61 20.51 5.56
CA LEU A 229 7.06 19.39 4.72
C LEU A 229 7.32 19.87 3.27
N PRO A 230 8.16 19.15 2.50
CA PRO A 230 8.50 19.57 1.14
C PRO A 230 7.26 19.79 0.28
N ARG A 231 7.14 20.99 -0.31
CA ARG A 231 6.01 21.41 -1.15
C ARG A 231 5.67 20.40 -2.27
N PHE A 232 6.68 19.76 -2.83
CA PHE A 232 6.50 18.70 -3.83
C PHE A 232 5.54 17.60 -3.37
N LEU A 233 5.52 17.27 -2.06
CA LEU A 233 4.64 16.24 -1.51
C LEU A 233 3.16 16.68 -1.55
N ALA A 234 2.87 17.96 -1.42
CA ALA A 234 1.54 18.50 -1.57
C ALA A 234 1.11 18.62 -3.05
N ASP A 235 2.02 19.13 -3.90
CA ASP A 235 1.74 19.38 -5.32
C ASP A 235 1.41 18.06 -6.06
N ARG A 236 2.12 16.97 -5.76
CA ARG A 236 1.90 15.68 -6.40
C ARG A 236 0.54 15.03 -6.11
N LEU A 237 -0.09 15.34 -4.96
CA LEU A 237 -1.44 14.86 -4.66
C LEU A 237 -2.48 15.38 -5.65
N MET A 238 -2.24 16.57 -6.22
CA MET A 238 -3.18 17.19 -7.17
C MET A 238 -3.22 16.47 -8.50
N ILE A 239 -2.12 15.84 -8.89
CA ILE A 239 -1.93 15.27 -10.24
C ILE A 239 -1.72 13.75 -10.26
N GLY A 240 -1.60 13.11 -9.09
CA GLY A 240 -1.34 11.67 -8.99
C GLY A 240 0.03 11.26 -9.56
N ALA A 241 1.12 11.99 -9.20
CA ALA A 241 2.45 11.81 -9.79
C ALA A 241 3.58 11.64 -8.76
#